data_b7e1dcb4d9951b949021756b1f0d7490
#
_entry.id   b7e1dcb4d9951b949021756b1f0d7490
#
_cell.length_a   1.000
_cell.length_b   1.000
_cell.length_c   1.000
_cell.angle_alpha   90.00
_cell.angle_beta   90.00
_cell.angle_gamma   90.00
#
_symmetry.space_group_name_H-M   'P 1'
#
loop_
_entity.id
_entity.type
_entity.pdbx_description
1 polymer ?
#
loop_
_entity_poly.entity_id
_entity_poly.type
_entity_poly.pdbx_seq_one_letter_code
_entity_poly.pdbx_strand_id
1 'polypeptide(L)'
;MSGEDNYTDYDTIIAEIESRENATKQYQHVIRMIYLITYSVVLILGVTLNFIVIIISCLKNKKSPTVSSWITALALTHLVSSAFIVYQLLYAYNNFDWNYGNASCKLSSYITYGSMFSTAAMLSLWSISSAILKIDCLNLCKNCNIILISLSWAIAAILACPSLYSREVRYSQCIDDYDTDELKTTQEGIARLKAVVIMRFLIGLLAPALVMFLSCLTSAHRNCKVCKEQAQIICAIKIAFFVFWGPQIFLTMLQATVTNSLDPILLKYGLPVATALATAHSLISPVIYFLFGFSFKMKWMEHDSDKCETVLDRGRPLLHQ
;
A
#
# COMPACT_ATOMS: atom_id res chain seq x y z
N MET A 1 -37.07 -26.11 48.02
CA MET A 1 -36.92 -26.09 46.54
C MET A 1 -36.43 -24.74 46.13
N SER A 2 -35.16 -24.33 46.46
CA SER A 2 -34.58 -23.06 46.04
C SER A 2 -33.04 -23.11 45.93
N GLY A 3 -32.48 -24.31 45.92
CA GLY A 3 -31.04 -24.50 45.79
C GLY A 3 -30.58 -25.03 44.41
N GLU A 4 -31.46 -25.70 43.67
CA GLU A 4 -31.13 -26.30 42.37
C GLU A 4 -31.16 -25.28 41.22
N ASP A 5 -32.06 -24.29 41.27
CA ASP A 5 -32.18 -23.26 40.25
C ASP A 5 -30.92 -22.33 40.17
N ASN A 6 -30.26 -22.13 41.33
CA ASN A 6 -29.09 -21.28 41.41
C ASN A 6 -27.80 -21.97 40.89
N TYR A 7 -27.77 -23.31 40.91
CA TYR A 7 -26.59 -24.08 40.43
C TYR A 7 -26.60 -24.25 38.90
N THR A 8 -27.78 -24.47 38.32
CA THR A 8 -27.97 -24.55 36.86
C THR A 8 -27.69 -23.22 36.16
N ASP A 9 -27.99 -22.09 36.80
CA ASP A 9 -27.68 -20.75 36.26
C ASP A 9 -26.15 -20.47 36.25
N TYR A 10 -25.45 -20.92 37.30
CA TYR A 10 -24.00 -20.78 37.42
C TYR A 10 -23.27 -21.61 36.37
N ASP A 11 -23.65 -22.86 36.10
CA ASP A 11 -23.07 -23.73 35.11
C ASP A 11 -23.30 -23.21 33.67
N THR A 12 -24.46 -22.63 33.40
CA THR A 12 -24.74 -21.99 32.10
C THR A 12 -23.89 -20.74 31.87
N ILE A 13 -23.66 -19.93 32.91
CA ILE A 13 -22.78 -18.76 32.84
C ILE A 13 -21.32 -19.17 32.57
N ILE A 14 -20.84 -20.21 33.30
CA ILE A 14 -19.47 -20.72 33.05
C ILE A 14 -19.34 -21.25 31.63
N ALA A 15 -20.27 -22.04 31.12
CA ALA A 15 -20.23 -22.56 29.75
C ALA A 15 -20.26 -21.44 28.72
N GLU A 16 -21.01 -20.37 28.96
CA GLU A 16 -21.01 -19.19 28.08
C GLU A 16 -19.66 -18.44 28.09
N ILE A 17 -19.05 -18.27 29.27
CA ILE A 17 -17.73 -17.65 29.41
C ILE A 17 -16.66 -18.48 28.68
N GLU A 18 -16.65 -19.81 28.90
CA GLU A 18 -15.72 -20.71 28.21
C GLU A 18 -15.90 -20.71 26.68
N SER A 19 -17.16 -20.69 26.23
CA SER A 19 -17.49 -20.59 24.80
C SER A 19 -16.97 -19.28 24.19
N ARG A 20 -17.17 -18.15 24.88
CA ARG A 20 -16.64 -16.82 24.43
C ARG A 20 -15.13 -16.78 24.45
N GLU A 21 -14.48 -17.37 25.45
CA GLU A 21 -13.02 -17.43 25.53
C GLU A 21 -12.44 -18.28 24.39
N ASN A 22 -13.03 -19.46 24.13
CA ASN A 22 -12.62 -20.34 23.05
C ASN A 22 -12.80 -19.66 21.66
N ALA A 23 -13.91 -18.98 21.44
CA ALA A 23 -14.16 -18.21 20.23
C ALA A 23 -13.14 -17.07 20.06
N THR A 24 -12.73 -16.43 21.16
CA THR A 24 -11.73 -15.37 21.13
C THR A 24 -10.33 -15.91 20.80
N LYS A 25 -9.95 -17.04 21.41
CA LYS A 25 -8.67 -17.72 21.12
C LYS A 25 -8.60 -18.18 19.67
N GLN A 26 -9.68 -18.77 19.15
CA GLN A 26 -9.76 -19.18 17.74
C GLN A 26 -9.63 -17.99 16.80
N TYR A 27 -10.31 -16.89 17.08
CA TYR A 27 -10.20 -15.66 16.32
C TYR A 27 -8.76 -15.13 16.30
N GLN A 28 -8.12 -15.00 17.46
CA GLN A 28 -6.74 -14.52 17.55
C GLN A 28 -5.78 -15.41 16.76
N HIS A 29 -5.98 -16.73 16.81
CA HIS A 29 -5.19 -17.67 16.02
C HIS A 29 -5.34 -17.44 14.52
N VAL A 30 -6.57 -17.27 14.02
CA VAL A 30 -6.82 -17.00 12.57
C VAL A 30 -6.16 -15.70 12.13
N ILE A 31 -6.34 -14.62 12.88
CA ILE A 31 -5.71 -13.32 12.55
C ILE A 31 -4.18 -13.41 12.58
N ARG A 32 -3.63 -14.09 13.58
CA ARG A 32 -2.21 -14.35 13.67
C ARG A 32 -1.67 -15.08 12.44
N MET A 33 -2.35 -16.11 11.99
CA MET A 33 -1.96 -16.87 10.79
C MET A 33 -2.02 -16.01 9.52
N ILE A 34 -3.07 -15.20 9.35
CA ILE A 34 -3.18 -14.23 8.24
C ILE A 34 -1.97 -13.28 8.24
N TYR A 35 -1.63 -12.71 9.38
CA TYR A 35 -0.50 -11.78 9.49
C TYR A 35 0.85 -12.47 9.26
N LEU A 36 1.07 -13.65 9.85
CA LEU A 36 2.32 -14.40 9.64
C LEU A 36 2.54 -14.71 8.16
N ILE A 37 1.52 -15.22 7.48
CA ILE A 37 1.62 -15.54 6.04
C ILE A 37 1.84 -14.26 5.24
N THR A 38 0.98 -13.25 5.42
CA THR A 38 1.06 -12.00 4.62
C THR A 38 2.38 -11.28 4.84
N TYR A 39 2.81 -11.11 6.09
CA TYR A 39 4.04 -10.38 6.38
C TYR A 39 5.30 -11.13 5.96
N SER A 40 5.32 -12.47 6.03
CA SER A 40 6.41 -13.28 5.50
C SER A 40 6.52 -13.14 3.98
N VAL A 41 5.39 -13.23 3.27
CA VAL A 41 5.35 -13.06 1.81
C VAL A 41 5.79 -11.65 1.42
N VAL A 42 5.28 -10.61 2.11
CA VAL A 42 5.64 -9.21 1.83
C VAL A 42 7.11 -8.94 2.13
N LEU A 43 7.64 -9.46 3.22
CA LEU A 43 9.06 -9.28 3.57
C LEU A 43 9.97 -9.91 2.49
N ILE A 44 9.74 -11.16 2.15
CA ILE A 44 10.60 -11.91 1.21
C ILE A 44 10.44 -11.37 -0.21
N LEU A 45 9.22 -11.41 -0.74
CA LEU A 45 8.97 -11.02 -2.14
C LEU A 45 9.01 -9.50 -2.32
N GLY A 46 8.55 -8.72 -1.34
CA GLY A 46 8.57 -7.26 -1.41
C GLY A 46 9.99 -6.71 -1.48
N VAL A 47 10.89 -7.20 -0.63
CA VAL A 47 12.31 -6.82 -0.67
C VAL A 47 12.94 -7.27 -1.98
N THR A 48 12.79 -8.55 -2.35
CA THR A 48 13.44 -9.12 -3.53
C THR A 48 12.95 -8.48 -4.83
N LEU A 49 11.63 -8.40 -5.04
CA LEU A 49 11.07 -7.91 -6.31
C LEU A 49 11.29 -6.41 -6.49
N ASN A 50 11.15 -5.59 -5.44
CA ASN A 50 11.41 -4.16 -5.53
C ASN A 50 12.92 -3.90 -5.77
N PHE A 51 13.82 -4.66 -5.17
CA PHE A 51 15.25 -4.58 -5.43
C PHE A 51 15.58 -4.89 -6.91
N ILE A 52 14.98 -5.95 -7.46
CA ILE A 52 15.12 -6.31 -8.88
C ILE A 52 14.59 -5.19 -9.79
N VAL A 53 13.45 -4.59 -9.46
CA VAL A 53 12.88 -3.45 -10.23
C VAL A 53 13.84 -2.26 -10.23
N ILE A 54 14.47 -1.93 -9.10
CA ILE A 54 15.47 -0.86 -9.01
C ILE A 54 16.65 -1.14 -9.95
N ILE A 55 17.23 -2.35 -9.89
CA ILE A 55 18.35 -2.74 -10.76
C ILE A 55 17.96 -2.63 -12.23
N ILE A 56 16.84 -3.22 -12.64
CA ILE A 56 16.37 -3.18 -14.03
C ILE A 56 16.13 -1.74 -14.50
N SER A 57 15.51 -0.91 -13.64
CA SER A 57 15.26 0.50 -13.96
C SER A 57 16.53 1.29 -14.11
N CYS A 58 17.54 1.07 -13.28
CA CYS A 58 18.85 1.71 -13.40
C CYS A 58 19.58 1.31 -14.70
N LEU A 59 19.51 0.03 -15.08
CA LEU A 59 20.12 -0.47 -16.30
C LEU A 59 19.42 0.07 -17.57
N LYS A 60 18.09 0.26 -17.53
CA LYS A 60 17.26 0.74 -18.65
C LYS A 60 17.13 2.26 -18.76
N ASN A 61 17.71 3.02 -17.85
CA ASN A 61 17.53 4.48 -17.72
C ASN A 61 17.91 5.26 -19.01
N LYS A 62 18.70 4.67 -19.92
CA LYS A 62 19.11 5.31 -21.18
C LYS A 62 17.95 5.50 -22.17
N LYS A 63 16.89 4.68 -22.14
CA LYS A 63 15.81 4.71 -23.14
C LYS A 63 14.59 5.56 -22.74
N SER A 64 14.28 5.69 -21.44
CA SER A 64 13.15 6.47 -20.95
C SER A 64 13.41 6.96 -19.51
N PRO A 65 14.22 8.02 -19.36
CA PRO A 65 14.72 8.45 -18.05
C PRO A 65 13.59 8.92 -17.11
N THR A 66 12.55 9.54 -17.63
CA THR A 66 11.42 10.05 -16.84
C THR A 66 10.62 8.93 -16.16
N VAL A 67 10.13 7.98 -16.96
CA VAL A 67 9.31 6.84 -16.44
C VAL A 67 10.15 5.97 -15.51
N SER A 68 11.42 5.73 -15.86
CA SER A 68 12.37 4.97 -15.04
C SER A 68 12.57 5.61 -13.67
N SER A 69 12.65 6.94 -13.58
CA SER A 69 12.82 7.64 -12.29
C SER A 69 11.61 7.46 -11.36
N TRP A 70 10.38 7.57 -11.87
CA TRP A 70 9.16 7.35 -11.09
C TRP A 70 9.05 5.90 -10.60
N ILE A 71 9.33 4.93 -11.48
CA ILE A 71 9.33 3.50 -11.14
C ILE A 71 10.37 3.19 -10.07
N THR A 72 11.59 3.72 -10.22
CA THR A 72 12.67 3.54 -9.24
C THR A 72 12.30 4.14 -7.89
N ALA A 73 11.71 5.33 -7.87
CA ALA A 73 11.27 5.99 -6.63
C ALA A 73 10.17 5.20 -5.91
N LEU A 74 9.17 4.70 -6.64
CA LEU A 74 8.14 3.81 -6.08
C LEU A 74 8.73 2.52 -5.53
N ALA A 75 9.62 1.87 -6.29
CA ALA A 75 10.28 0.64 -5.86
C ALA A 75 11.15 0.86 -4.62
N LEU A 76 11.86 2.00 -4.53
CA LEU A 76 12.63 2.36 -3.33
C LEU A 76 11.73 2.55 -2.11
N THR A 77 10.61 3.26 -2.26
CA THR A 77 9.61 3.44 -1.20
C THR A 77 9.07 2.10 -0.71
N HIS A 78 8.72 1.20 -1.64
CA HIS A 78 8.18 -0.12 -1.31
C HIS A 78 9.25 -1.07 -0.75
N LEU A 79 10.51 -0.96 -1.17
CA LEU A 79 11.63 -1.71 -0.62
C LEU A 79 11.82 -1.37 0.86
N VAL A 80 11.87 -0.08 1.20
CA VAL A 80 12.00 0.38 2.59
C VAL A 80 10.81 -0.08 3.42
N SER A 81 9.59 0.11 2.93
CA SER A 81 8.37 -0.33 3.63
C SER A 81 8.37 -1.83 3.86
N SER A 82 8.70 -2.64 2.85
CA SER A 82 8.76 -4.10 2.96
C SER A 82 9.82 -4.57 3.95
N ALA A 83 10.97 -3.91 4.04
CA ALA A 83 12.01 -4.25 5.01
C ALA A 83 11.54 -4.01 6.45
N PHE A 84 10.80 -2.92 6.70
CA PHE A 84 10.28 -2.61 8.04
C PHE A 84 9.11 -3.49 8.48
N ILE A 85 8.51 -4.27 7.58
CA ILE A 85 7.51 -5.30 7.91
C ILE A 85 8.06 -6.37 8.86
N VAL A 86 9.37 -6.53 8.95
CA VAL A 86 10.00 -7.45 9.91
C VAL A 86 9.49 -7.24 11.35
N TYR A 87 9.28 -6.01 11.78
CA TYR A 87 8.76 -5.73 13.12
C TYR A 87 7.31 -6.19 13.30
N GLN A 88 6.48 -6.05 12.25
CA GLN A 88 5.09 -6.53 12.28
C GLN A 88 5.02 -8.06 12.22
N LEU A 89 5.93 -8.69 11.45
CA LEU A 89 6.07 -10.14 11.41
C LEU A 89 6.45 -10.70 12.79
N LEU A 90 7.44 -10.11 13.43
CA LEU A 90 7.89 -10.50 14.77
C LEU A 90 6.82 -10.25 15.84
N TYR A 91 6.05 -9.18 15.73
CA TYR A 91 4.90 -8.90 16.59
C TYR A 91 3.82 -9.99 16.47
N ALA A 92 3.46 -10.37 15.24
CA ALA A 92 2.52 -11.47 15.01
C ALA A 92 3.09 -12.83 15.47
N TYR A 93 4.40 -13.04 15.30
CA TYR A 93 5.08 -14.27 15.75
C TYR A 93 5.04 -14.40 17.27
N ASN A 94 5.21 -13.32 18.02
CA ASN A 94 5.20 -13.28 19.48
C ASN A 94 3.79 -13.14 20.07
N ASN A 95 2.75 -13.67 19.42
CA ASN A 95 1.36 -13.61 19.88
C ASN A 95 0.83 -12.18 20.14
N PHE A 96 1.28 -11.22 19.32
CA PHE A 96 0.96 -9.79 19.47
C PHE A 96 1.57 -9.13 20.71
N ASP A 97 2.70 -9.65 21.21
CA ASP A 97 3.52 -8.99 22.20
C ASP A 97 4.66 -8.21 21.53
N TRP A 98 4.71 -6.90 21.80
CA TRP A 98 5.72 -6.00 21.25
C TRP A 98 6.92 -5.84 22.19
N ASN A 99 8.00 -6.58 21.91
CA ASN A 99 9.20 -6.60 22.75
C ASN A 99 10.37 -5.78 22.16
N TYR A 100 10.10 -4.90 21.20
CA TYR A 100 11.14 -4.21 20.40
C TYR A 100 11.32 -2.74 20.79
N GLY A 101 10.68 -2.28 21.86
CA GLY A 101 10.76 -0.92 22.38
C GLY A 101 9.95 0.12 21.62
N ASN A 102 9.85 1.32 22.18
CA ASN A 102 9.06 2.43 21.65
C ASN A 102 9.60 2.96 20.31
N ALA A 103 10.91 3.01 20.14
CA ALA A 103 11.52 3.55 18.92
C ALA A 103 11.12 2.74 17.68
N SER A 104 11.16 1.41 17.74
CA SER A 104 10.77 0.54 16.63
C SER A 104 9.26 0.57 16.36
N CYS A 105 8.41 0.71 17.40
CA CYS A 105 6.98 0.89 17.29
C CYS A 105 6.65 2.18 16.52
N LYS A 106 7.23 3.31 16.92
CA LYS A 106 7.07 4.61 16.25
C LYS A 106 7.57 4.57 14.81
N LEU A 107 8.78 4.05 14.59
CA LEU A 107 9.43 4.03 13.29
C LEU A 107 8.72 3.09 12.30
N SER A 108 8.29 1.91 12.74
CA SER A 108 7.54 0.97 11.90
C SER A 108 6.24 1.60 11.38
N SER A 109 5.49 2.27 12.25
CA SER A 109 4.25 2.97 11.86
C SER A 109 4.53 4.19 10.97
N TYR A 110 5.58 4.95 11.29
CA TYR A 110 6.01 6.10 10.48
C TYR A 110 6.36 5.69 9.05
N ILE A 111 7.14 4.63 8.87
CA ILE A 111 7.52 4.11 7.55
C ILE A 111 6.29 3.58 6.80
N THR A 112 5.36 2.91 7.48
CA THR A 112 4.13 2.39 6.86
C THR A 112 3.27 3.52 6.29
N TYR A 113 2.94 4.54 7.10
CA TYR A 113 2.15 5.68 6.62
C TYR A 113 2.95 6.60 5.69
N GLY A 114 4.25 6.74 5.91
CA GLY A 114 5.16 7.44 4.99
C GLY A 114 5.17 6.81 3.60
N SER A 115 5.21 5.49 3.52
CA SER A 115 5.10 4.76 2.24
C SER A 115 3.74 4.99 1.56
N MET A 116 2.64 4.96 2.32
CA MET A 116 1.31 5.26 1.81
C MET A 116 1.22 6.66 1.21
N PHE A 117 1.59 7.70 1.99
CA PHE A 117 1.53 9.09 1.54
C PHE A 117 2.49 9.36 0.38
N SER A 118 3.70 8.79 0.43
CA SER A 118 4.68 8.91 -0.64
C SER A 118 4.15 8.32 -1.95
N THR A 119 3.55 7.13 -1.91
CA THR A 119 2.94 6.49 -3.08
C THR A 119 1.77 7.32 -3.61
N ALA A 120 0.87 7.77 -2.74
CA ALA A 120 -0.26 8.62 -3.11
C ALA A 120 0.19 9.93 -3.78
N ALA A 121 1.19 10.61 -3.20
CA ALA A 121 1.75 11.85 -3.73
C ALA A 121 2.46 11.61 -5.08
N MET A 122 3.30 10.58 -5.19
CA MET A 122 3.97 10.23 -6.44
C MET A 122 2.98 9.91 -7.56
N LEU A 123 1.98 9.08 -7.31
CA LEU A 123 0.97 8.74 -8.31
C LEU A 123 0.12 9.96 -8.72
N SER A 124 -0.18 10.85 -7.78
CA SER A 124 -0.89 12.10 -8.04
C SER A 124 -0.06 13.06 -8.89
N LEU A 125 1.18 13.36 -8.50
CA LEU A 125 2.07 14.24 -9.23
C LEU A 125 2.43 13.70 -10.61
N TRP A 126 2.65 12.39 -10.72
CA TRP A 126 2.85 11.75 -12.01
C TRP A 126 1.61 11.89 -12.91
N SER A 127 0.41 11.78 -12.32
CA SER A 127 -0.85 11.96 -13.05
C SER A 127 -1.03 13.39 -13.53
N ILE A 128 -0.77 14.37 -12.68
CA ILE A 128 -0.83 15.80 -13.00
C ILE A 128 0.18 16.14 -14.10
N SER A 129 1.43 15.73 -13.95
CA SER A 129 2.46 16.01 -14.94
C SER A 129 2.13 15.38 -16.30
N SER A 130 1.57 14.18 -16.31
CA SER A 130 1.11 13.52 -17.54
C SER A 130 -0.08 14.21 -18.20
N ALA A 131 -1.00 14.81 -17.41
CA ALA A 131 -2.20 15.47 -17.91
C ALA A 131 -1.94 16.89 -18.42
N ILE A 132 -1.24 17.71 -17.60
CA ILE A 132 -1.05 19.16 -17.87
C ILE A 132 -0.01 19.40 -18.95
N LEU A 133 1.11 18.68 -18.87
CA LEU A 133 2.27 19.01 -19.70
C LEU A 133 2.15 18.51 -21.12
N LYS A 134 1.07 17.82 -21.53
CA LYS A 134 0.93 17.17 -22.85
C LYS A 134 2.23 16.47 -23.29
N ILE A 135 3.07 16.20 -22.33
CA ILE A 135 4.40 15.63 -22.53
C ILE A 135 4.17 14.15 -22.79
N ASP A 136 3.84 13.90 -24.04
CA ASP A 136 4.01 12.61 -24.64
C ASP A 136 5.41 12.16 -24.39
N CYS A 137 5.61 11.17 -23.52
CA CYS A 137 6.81 10.33 -23.39
C CYS A 137 8.19 11.02 -23.32
N LEU A 138 8.31 12.33 -23.49
CA LEU A 138 9.55 13.04 -23.77
C LEU A 138 9.68 14.33 -22.96
N ASN A 139 10.64 14.29 -22.05
CA ASN A 139 11.39 15.48 -21.61
C ASN A 139 10.68 16.50 -20.71
N LEU A 140 9.97 16.06 -19.65
CA LEU A 140 10.07 16.86 -18.46
C LEU A 140 11.56 16.84 -18.08
N CYS A 141 12.18 18.01 -17.97
CA CYS A 141 13.58 18.12 -17.60
C CYS A 141 13.88 17.11 -16.48
N LYS A 142 14.89 16.27 -16.64
CA LYS A 142 15.25 15.23 -15.66
C LYS A 142 15.26 15.78 -14.23
N ASN A 143 15.67 17.04 -14.08
CA ASN A 143 15.70 17.75 -12.80
C ASN A 143 14.29 18.02 -12.23
N CYS A 144 13.28 18.29 -13.07
CA CYS A 144 11.91 18.51 -12.60
C CYS A 144 11.31 17.24 -12.01
N ASN A 145 11.56 16.06 -12.59
CA ASN A 145 11.08 14.79 -12.03
C ASN A 145 11.72 14.48 -10.67
N ILE A 146 13.03 14.74 -10.56
CA ILE A 146 13.76 14.54 -9.29
C ILE A 146 13.17 15.46 -8.22
N ILE A 147 12.90 16.73 -8.54
CA ILE A 147 12.29 17.69 -7.63
C ILE A 147 10.89 17.22 -7.20
N LEU A 148 10.04 16.77 -8.12
CA LEU A 148 8.69 16.28 -7.81
C LEU A 148 8.72 15.02 -6.94
N ILE A 149 9.62 14.10 -7.22
CA ILE A 149 9.82 12.88 -6.41
C ILE A 149 10.31 13.25 -5.00
N SER A 150 11.30 14.14 -4.90
CA SER A 150 11.82 14.60 -3.59
C SER A 150 10.75 15.33 -2.79
N LEU A 151 9.93 16.15 -3.46
CA LEU A 151 8.80 16.83 -2.84
C LEU A 151 7.75 15.81 -2.34
N SER A 152 7.48 14.76 -3.10
CA SER A 152 6.58 13.69 -2.67
C SER A 152 7.04 13.04 -1.37
N TRP A 153 8.34 12.73 -1.25
CA TRP A 153 8.90 12.17 -0.03
C TRP A 153 8.89 13.14 1.14
N ALA A 154 9.20 14.43 0.90
CA ALA A 154 9.15 15.46 1.94
C ALA A 154 7.73 15.65 2.49
N ILE A 155 6.73 15.74 1.62
CA ILE A 155 5.31 15.83 2.00
C ILE A 155 4.91 14.58 2.79
N ALA A 156 5.27 13.39 2.30
CA ALA A 156 4.94 12.13 2.97
C ALA A 156 5.58 12.02 4.37
N ALA A 157 6.83 12.47 4.52
CA ALA A 157 7.52 12.51 5.79
C ALA A 157 6.79 13.40 6.81
N ILE A 158 6.34 14.59 6.40
CA ILE A 158 5.58 15.50 7.26
C ILE A 158 4.21 14.90 7.64
N LEU A 159 3.47 14.34 6.68
CA LEU A 159 2.15 13.75 6.92
C LEU A 159 2.21 12.46 7.77
N ALA A 160 3.33 11.77 7.78
CA ALA A 160 3.54 10.59 8.62
C ALA A 160 4.00 10.94 10.06
N CYS A 161 4.45 12.18 10.34
CA CYS A 161 4.91 12.60 11.66
C CYS A 161 3.97 12.29 12.83
N PRO A 162 2.63 12.35 12.71
CA PRO A 162 1.76 11.94 13.80
C PRO A 162 2.07 10.55 14.36
N SER A 163 2.52 9.60 13.52
CA SER A 163 2.90 8.26 13.97
C SER A 163 4.15 8.24 14.86
N LEU A 164 5.08 9.19 14.71
CA LEU A 164 6.26 9.31 15.61
C LEU A 164 5.87 9.84 16.98
N TYR A 165 4.77 10.59 17.04
CA TYR A 165 4.32 11.21 18.28
C TYR A 165 3.36 10.30 19.06
N SER A 166 2.36 9.71 18.36
CA SER A 166 1.24 9.00 18.98
C SER A 166 1.47 7.51 19.22
N ARG A 167 2.45 6.89 18.55
CA ARG A 167 2.69 5.45 18.73
C ARG A 167 3.48 5.19 20.00
N GLU A 168 2.96 4.31 20.85
CA GLU A 168 3.62 3.88 22.07
C GLU A 168 3.42 2.40 22.34
N VAL A 169 4.35 1.82 23.11
CA VAL A 169 4.23 0.46 23.62
C VAL A 169 3.56 0.54 24.98
N ARG A 170 2.29 0.06 25.05
CA ARG A 170 1.52 -0.09 26.29
C ARG A 170 1.01 -1.49 26.39
N TYR A 171 1.08 -2.08 27.58
CA TYR A 171 0.63 -3.47 27.83
C TYR A 171 1.18 -4.47 26.80
N SER A 172 2.48 -4.35 26.48
CA SER A 172 3.14 -5.16 25.43
C SER A 172 2.53 -5.05 24.04
N GLN A 173 1.81 -3.96 23.75
CA GLN A 173 1.21 -3.71 22.43
C GLN A 173 1.70 -2.37 21.86
N CYS A 174 1.99 -2.34 20.55
CA CYS A 174 2.29 -1.10 19.84
C CYS A 174 0.96 -0.47 19.37
N ILE A 175 0.46 0.52 20.11
CA ILE A 175 -0.85 1.15 19.88
C ILE A 175 -0.73 2.62 19.51
N ASP A 176 -1.77 3.17 18.89
CA ASP A 176 -1.93 4.62 18.71
C ASP A 176 -2.50 5.22 19.99
N ASP A 177 -1.71 6.04 20.67
CA ASP A 177 -2.08 6.75 21.86
C ASP A 177 -1.90 8.25 21.68
N TYR A 178 -2.99 8.99 21.74
CA TYR A 178 -3.05 10.44 21.61
C TYR A 178 -3.32 11.15 22.93
N ASP A 179 -3.42 10.39 24.03
CA ASP A 179 -3.63 10.94 25.36
C ASP A 179 -2.31 11.38 25.98
N THR A 180 -2.35 12.48 26.72
CA THR A 180 -1.23 12.97 27.50
C THR A 180 -1.17 12.34 28.91
N ASP A 181 -2.25 11.69 29.33
CA ASP A 181 -2.39 11.03 30.60
C ASP A 181 -2.45 9.51 30.41
N GLU A 182 -1.52 8.78 31.04
CA GLU A 182 -1.35 7.33 30.85
C GLU A 182 -2.55 6.48 31.34
N LEU A 183 -3.45 7.07 32.14
CA LEU A 183 -4.50 6.34 32.86
C LEU A 183 -5.92 6.62 32.35
N LYS A 184 -6.13 7.62 31.52
CA LYS A 184 -7.48 8.02 31.09
C LYS A 184 -7.55 8.41 29.64
N THR A 185 -8.51 7.86 28.91
CA THR A 185 -8.88 8.36 27.59
C THR A 185 -9.55 9.73 27.72
N THR A 186 -8.86 10.77 27.26
CA THR A 186 -9.32 12.14 27.32
C THR A 186 -10.12 12.52 26.07
N GLN A 187 -11.04 13.50 26.18
CA GLN A 187 -11.75 14.05 25.02
C GLN A 187 -10.78 14.67 24.00
N GLU A 188 -9.68 15.24 24.47
CA GLU A 188 -8.65 15.79 23.62
C GLU A 188 -7.89 14.70 22.85
N GLY A 189 -7.54 13.58 23.49
CA GLY A 189 -6.92 12.43 22.84
C GLY A 189 -7.81 11.85 21.74
N ILE A 190 -9.10 11.69 22.02
CA ILE A 190 -10.08 11.26 21.02
C ILE A 190 -10.15 12.25 19.84
N ALA A 191 -10.19 13.55 20.11
CA ALA A 191 -10.21 14.57 19.07
C ALA A 191 -8.94 14.54 18.20
N ARG A 192 -7.76 14.36 18.79
CA ARG A 192 -6.49 14.19 18.07
C ARG A 192 -6.48 12.93 17.21
N LEU A 193 -6.93 11.79 17.73
CA LEU A 193 -7.09 10.55 16.97
C LEU A 193 -8.00 10.78 15.76
N LYS A 194 -9.18 11.34 15.96
CA LYS A 194 -10.13 11.64 14.88
C LYS A 194 -9.50 12.55 13.82
N ALA A 195 -8.81 13.60 14.22
CA ALA A 195 -8.15 14.52 13.29
C ALA A 195 -7.11 13.82 12.42
N VAL A 196 -6.26 12.97 13.01
CA VAL A 196 -5.24 12.22 12.26
C VAL A 196 -5.86 11.21 11.31
N VAL A 197 -6.89 10.48 11.75
CA VAL A 197 -7.58 9.49 10.90
C VAL A 197 -8.31 10.17 9.75
N ILE A 198 -9.01 11.29 10.00
CA ILE A 198 -9.65 12.09 8.95
C ILE A 198 -8.60 12.65 7.97
N MET A 199 -7.47 13.14 8.46
CA MET A 199 -6.37 13.61 7.61
C MET A 199 -5.83 12.48 6.72
N ARG A 200 -5.61 11.27 7.27
CA ARG A 200 -5.21 10.08 6.49
C ARG A 200 -6.24 9.75 5.41
N PHE A 201 -7.52 9.84 5.71
CA PHE A 201 -8.60 9.61 4.73
C PHE A 201 -8.62 10.69 3.64
N LEU A 202 -8.62 11.97 4.01
CA LEU A 202 -8.73 13.07 3.07
C LEU A 202 -7.49 13.19 2.18
N ILE A 203 -6.30 13.20 2.76
CA ILE A 203 -5.03 13.44 2.04
C ILE A 203 -4.43 12.14 1.49
N GLY A 204 -4.59 11.02 2.20
CA GLY A 204 -4.03 9.74 1.78
C GLY A 204 -4.88 8.98 0.76
N LEU A 205 -6.20 9.23 0.72
CA LEU A 205 -7.11 8.48 -0.14
C LEU A 205 -7.97 9.39 -1.05
N LEU A 206 -8.75 10.31 -0.48
CA LEU A 206 -9.76 11.07 -1.23
C LEU A 206 -9.14 12.05 -2.23
N ALA A 207 -8.20 12.88 -1.80
CA ALA A 207 -7.55 13.85 -2.67
C ALA A 207 -6.76 13.17 -3.82
N PRO A 208 -5.94 12.12 -3.59
CA PRO A 208 -5.34 11.33 -4.65
C PRO A 208 -6.37 10.71 -5.61
N ALA A 209 -7.49 10.20 -5.09
CA ALA A 209 -8.54 9.63 -5.93
C ALA A 209 -9.12 10.67 -6.90
N LEU A 210 -9.44 11.87 -6.42
CA LEU A 210 -9.95 12.96 -7.24
C LEU A 210 -8.93 13.38 -8.31
N VAL A 211 -7.66 13.57 -7.93
CA VAL A 211 -6.59 13.94 -8.87
C VAL A 211 -6.40 12.88 -9.95
N MET A 212 -6.36 11.61 -9.57
CA MET A 212 -6.16 10.52 -10.51
C MET A 212 -7.37 10.33 -11.43
N PHE A 213 -8.59 10.49 -10.91
CA PHE A 213 -9.82 10.45 -11.69
C PHE A 213 -9.88 11.57 -12.73
N LEU A 214 -9.66 12.81 -12.33
CA LEU A 214 -9.63 13.96 -13.23
C LEU A 214 -8.56 13.80 -14.31
N SER A 215 -7.39 13.30 -13.94
CA SER A 215 -6.31 13.04 -14.89
C SER A 215 -6.64 11.90 -15.88
N CYS A 216 -7.42 10.92 -15.50
CA CYS A 216 -7.91 9.89 -16.42
C CYS A 216 -8.89 10.45 -17.46
N LEU A 217 -9.79 11.34 -17.06
CA LEU A 217 -10.72 12.00 -17.97
C LEU A 217 -10.00 12.80 -19.05
N THR A 218 -8.94 13.54 -18.67
CA THR A 218 -8.13 14.34 -19.62
C THR A 218 -7.25 13.49 -20.54
N SER A 219 -6.92 12.26 -20.14
CA SER A 219 -6.05 11.36 -20.90
C SER A 219 -6.78 10.49 -21.92
N ALA A 220 -8.11 10.40 -21.88
CA ALA A 220 -8.92 9.52 -22.72
C ALA A 220 -8.85 9.84 -24.23
N HIS A 221 -8.40 11.05 -24.61
CA HIS A 221 -8.31 11.49 -26.02
C HIS A 221 -6.97 11.18 -26.74
N ARG A 222 -6.10 10.36 -26.14
CA ARG A 222 -4.77 10.11 -26.74
C ARG A 222 -4.75 8.91 -27.68
N ASN A 223 -4.28 9.13 -28.93
CA ASN A 223 -4.28 8.12 -30.01
C ASN A 223 -2.94 7.36 -30.21
N CYS A 224 -1.92 7.56 -29.37
CA CYS A 224 -0.63 6.88 -29.51
C CYS A 224 -0.64 5.49 -28.86
N LYS A 225 -0.27 4.41 -29.59
CA LYS A 225 -0.23 3.03 -29.07
C LYS A 225 0.75 2.82 -27.89
N VAL A 226 1.96 3.34 -28.01
CA VAL A 226 3.00 3.22 -26.94
C VAL A 226 2.59 3.97 -25.69
N CYS A 227 1.94 5.14 -25.84
CA CYS A 227 1.38 5.90 -24.71
C CYS A 227 0.21 5.15 -24.05
N LYS A 228 -0.57 4.36 -24.79
CA LYS A 228 -1.68 3.57 -24.24
C LYS A 228 -1.18 2.44 -23.32
N GLU A 229 -0.14 1.72 -23.69
CA GLU A 229 0.39 0.61 -22.87
C GLU A 229 1.02 1.12 -21.57
N GLN A 230 1.81 2.20 -21.63
CA GLN A 230 2.34 2.84 -20.42
C GLN A 230 1.24 3.40 -19.52
N ALA A 231 0.20 3.99 -20.11
CA ALA A 231 -0.96 4.48 -19.39
C ALA A 231 -1.75 3.35 -18.71
N GLN A 232 -1.83 2.16 -19.31
CA GLN A 232 -2.45 0.98 -18.70
C GLN A 232 -1.70 0.50 -17.45
N ILE A 233 -0.37 0.43 -17.51
CA ILE A 233 0.46 0.06 -16.35
C ILE A 233 0.24 1.05 -15.21
N ILE A 234 0.33 2.34 -15.50
CA ILE A 234 0.13 3.40 -14.51
C ILE A 234 -1.29 3.35 -13.94
N CYS A 235 -2.30 3.13 -14.78
CA CYS A 235 -3.69 2.99 -14.35
C CYS A 235 -3.86 1.77 -13.44
N ALA A 236 -3.27 0.63 -13.78
CA ALA A 236 -3.31 -0.57 -12.95
C ALA A 236 -2.68 -0.34 -11.56
N ILE A 237 -1.55 0.37 -11.48
CA ILE A 237 -0.90 0.71 -10.21
C ILE A 237 -1.78 1.66 -9.38
N LYS A 238 -2.43 2.64 -10.02
CA LYS A 238 -3.36 3.56 -9.34
C LYS A 238 -4.56 2.81 -8.76
N ILE A 239 -5.19 1.94 -9.55
CA ILE A 239 -6.32 1.12 -9.09
C ILE A 239 -5.87 0.23 -7.94
N ALA A 240 -4.73 -0.41 -8.07
CA ALA A 240 -4.17 -1.25 -7.02
C ALA A 240 -3.95 -0.47 -5.71
N PHE A 241 -3.45 0.77 -5.77
CA PHE A 241 -3.31 1.61 -4.59
C PHE A 241 -4.63 1.73 -3.80
N PHE A 242 -5.74 2.04 -4.48
CA PHE A 242 -7.05 2.18 -3.82
C PHE A 242 -7.63 0.87 -3.34
N VAL A 243 -7.47 -0.22 -4.10
CA VAL A 243 -7.94 -1.55 -3.70
C VAL A 243 -7.24 -2.03 -2.44
N PHE A 244 -5.95 -1.76 -2.30
CA PHE A 244 -5.16 -2.26 -1.18
C PHE A 244 -5.22 -1.34 0.05
N TRP A 245 -5.14 -0.02 -0.11
CA TRP A 245 -5.17 0.93 1.00
C TRP A 245 -6.57 1.39 1.38
N GLY A 246 -7.50 1.44 0.44
CA GLY A 246 -8.86 1.96 0.64
C GLY A 246 -9.61 1.31 1.78
N PRO A 247 -9.71 -0.03 1.84
CA PRO A 247 -10.45 -0.71 2.92
C PRO A 247 -9.91 -0.38 4.31
N GLN A 248 -8.59 -0.39 4.50
CA GLN A 248 -7.97 -0.12 5.79
C GLN A 248 -8.20 1.32 6.24
N ILE A 249 -7.97 2.31 5.37
CA ILE A 249 -8.16 3.73 5.70
C ILE A 249 -9.65 4.02 5.95
N PHE A 250 -10.54 3.44 5.15
CA PHE A 250 -11.98 3.64 5.29
C PHE A 250 -12.51 3.04 6.61
N LEU A 251 -12.12 1.81 6.95
CA LEU A 251 -12.54 1.17 8.19
C LEU A 251 -11.99 1.88 9.43
N THR A 252 -10.75 2.35 9.40
CA THR A 252 -10.19 3.14 10.52
C THR A 252 -10.90 4.48 10.67
N MET A 253 -11.28 5.12 9.57
CA MET A 253 -12.07 6.36 9.60
C MET A 253 -13.46 6.10 10.20
N LEU A 254 -14.15 5.05 9.77
CA LEU A 254 -15.45 4.68 10.33
C LEU A 254 -15.34 4.36 11.83
N GLN A 255 -14.34 3.59 12.25
CA GLN A 255 -14.10 3.26 13.64
C GLN A 255 -13.91 4.52 14.51
N ALA A 256 -13.20 5.52 14.02
CA ALA A 256 -12.93 6.74 14.75
C ALA A 256 -14.13 7.71 14.80
N THR A 257 -15.03 7.66 13.81
CA THR A 257 -16.12 8.65 13.67
C THR A 257 -17.49 8.12 14.06
N VAL A 258 -17.76 6.83 13.85
CA VAL A 258 -19.09 6.20 14.03
C VAL A 258 -19.00 5.16 15.14
N THR A 259 -18.88 5.63 16.39
CA THR A 259 -18.61 4.77 17.56
C THR A 259 -19.76 3.83 17.95
N ASN A 260 -21.02 4.10 17.60
CA ASN A 260 -22.17 3.38 18.16
C ASN A 260 -23.02 2.57 17.17
N SER A 261 -22.70 2.57 15.88
CA SER A 261 -23.56 1.98 14.84
C SER A 261 -22.85 0.97 13.92
N LEU A 262 -21.54 0.73 14.10
CA LEU A 262 -20.81 -0.23 13.29
C LEU A 262 -20.97 -1.63 13.85
N ASP A 263 -21.21 -2.59 12.94
CA ASP A 263 -21.22 -3.99 13.27
C ASP A 263 -19.86 -4.39 13.89
N PRO A 264 -19.84 -4.84 15.15
CA PRO A 264 -18.62 -5.26 15.82
C PRO A 264 -17.90 -6.39 15.06
N ILE A 265 -18.60 -7.21 14.28
CA ILE A 265 -18.02 -8.26 13.44
C ILE A 265 -17.19 -7.64 12.31
N LEU A 266 -17.69 -6.57 11.66
CA LEU A 266 -16.96 -5.88 10.59
C LEU A 266 -15.63 -5.31 11.09
N LEU A 267 -15.60 -4.69 12.25
CA LEU A 267 -14.35 -4.17 12.83
C LEU A 267 -13.42 -5.29 13.30
N LYS A 268 -13.98 -6.29 13.97
CA LYS A 268 -13.22 -7.42 14.52
C LYS A 268 -12.47 -8.20 13.42
N TYR A 269 -13.14 -8.52 12.33
CA TYR A 269 -12.55 -9.33 11.24
C TYR A 269 -12.08 -8.49 10.05
N GLY A 270 -12.81 -7.44 9.70
CA GLY A 270 -12.54 -6.63 8.53
C GLY A 270 -11.26 -5.79 8.65
N LEU A 271 -11.04 -5.15 9.80
CA LEU A 271 -9.87 -4.29 9.97
C LEU A 271 -8.53 -5.04 9.92
N PRO A 272 -8.32 -6.19 10.58
CA PRO A 272 -7.10 -6.98 10.42
C PRO A 272 -6.86 -7.46 8.98
N VAL A 273 -7.90 -7.91 8.29
CA VAL A 273 -7.79 -8.33 6.87
C VAL A 273 -7.44 -7.13 5.99
N ALA A 274 -8.08 -5.99 6.20
CA ALA A 274 -7.78 -4.76 5.47
C ALA A 274 -6.35 -4.25 5.73
N THR A 275 -5.83 -4.41 6.96
CA THR A 275 -4.45 -4.08 7.30
C THR A 275 -3.45 -5.01 6.60
N ALA A 276 -3.70 -6.31 6.57
CA ALA A 276 -2.91 -7.26 5.82
C ALA A 276 -2.91 -6.94 4.31
N LEU A 277 -4.08 -6.59 3.77
CA LEU A 277 -4.23 -6.17 2.37
C LEU A 277 -3.41 -4.91 2.09
N ALA A 278 -3.53 -3.86 2.90
CA ALA A 278 -2.77 -2.63 2.76
C ALA A 278 -1.26 -2.87 2.75
N THR A 279 -0.79 -3.77 3.61
CA THR A 279 0.63 -4.14 3.68
C THR A 279 1.11 -4.82 2.38
N ALA A 280 0.26 -5.66 1.77
CA ALA A 280 0.57 -6.36 0.52
C ALA A 280 0.66 -5.43 -0.70
N HIS A 281 0.26 -4.16 -0.60
CA HIS A 281 0.37 -3.17 -1.68
C HIS A 281 1.79 -3.05 -2.24
N SER A 282 2.82 -3.18 -1.39
CA SER A 282 4.22 -3.09 -1.81
C SER A 282 4.67 -4.17 -2.81
N LEU A 283 3.93 -5.28 -2.92
CA LEU A 283 4.16 -6.34 -3.90
C LEU A 283 3.57 -6.03 -5.28
N ILE A 284 2.50 -5.23 -5.31
CA ILE A 284 1.66 -5.10 -6.51
C ILE A 284 2.38 -4.36 -7.63
N SER A 285 3.10 -3.29 -7.31
CA SER A 285 3.84 -2.52 -8.32
C SER A 285 4.87 -3.39 -9.07
N PRO A 286 5.77 -4.15 -8.41
CA PRO A 286 6.65 -5.09 -9.11
C PRO A 286 5.89 -6.13 -9.93
N VAL A 287 4.83 -6.72 -9.38
CA VAL A 287 4.03 -7.73 -10.10
C VAL A 287 3.44 -7.14 -11.38
N ILE A 288 2.86 -5.95 -11.32
CA ILE A 288 2.34 -5.24 -12.50
C ILE A 288 3.46 -4.99 -13.51
N TYR A 289 4.64 -4.51 -13.07
CA TYR A 289 5.76 -4.28 -13.97
C TYR A 289 6.26 -5.56 -14.65
N PHE A 290 6.29 -6.70 -13.96
CA PHE A 290 6.70 -7.96 -14.56
C PHE A 290 5.66 -8.49 -15.54
N LEU A 291 4.39 -8.49 -15.18
CA LEU A 291 3.30 -8.99 -16.03
C LEU A 291 3.18 -8.18 -17.34
N PHE A 292 3.10 -6.87 -17.23
CA PHE A 292 2.96 -6.00 -18.41
C PHE A 292 4.30 -5.81 -19.15
N GLY A 293 5.41 -5.77 -18.43
CA GLY A 293 6.74 -5.63 -19.03
C GLY A 293 7.18 -6.87 -19.81
N PHE A 294 6.75 -8.08 -19.40
CA PHE A 294 6.98 -9.31 -20.14
C PHE A 294 6.14 -9.37 -21.42
N SER A 295 4.87 -8.99 -21.35
CA SER A 295 3.98 -8.89 -22.51
C SER A 295 4.50 -7.88 -23.53
N PHE A 296 5.06 -6.76 -23.07
CA PHE A 296 5.68 -5.74 -23.94
C PHE A 296 6.91 -6.28 -24.66
N LYS A 297 7.78 -7.04 -23.98
CA LYS A 297 8.98 -7.62 -24.60
C LYS A 297 8.64 -8.67 -25.64
N MET A 298 7.60 -9.47 -25.43
CA MET A 298 7.13 -10.45 -26.41
C MET A 298 6.64 -9.78 -27.70
N LYS A 299 5.80 -8.75 -27.59
CA LYS A 299 5.31 -7.99 -28.76
C LYS A 299 6.44 -7.27 -29.53
N TRP A 300 7.48 -6.82 -28.83
CA TRP A 300 8.62 -6.20 -29.48
C TRP A 300 9.45 -7.21 -30.28
N MET A 301 9.64 -8.42 -29.78
CA MET A 301 10.34 -9.49 -30.50
C MET A 301 9.56 -9.95 -31.73
N GLU A 302 8.23 -10.02 -31.63
CA GLU A 302 7.33 -10.36 -32.74
C GLU A 302 7.38 -9.29 -33.84
N HIS A 303 7.35 -8.00 -33.48
CA HIS A 303 7.43 -6.90 -34.44
C HIS A 303 8.81 -6.73 -35.10
N ASP A 304 9.91 -7.04 -34.41
CA ASP A 304 11.25 -7.05 -35.00
C ASP A 304 11.42 -8.30 -35.91
N SER A 305 10.79 -9.42 -35.59
CA SER A 305 10.75 -10.61 -36.46
C SER A 305 10.05 -10.32 -37.78
N ASP A 306 8.87 -9.69 -37.72
CA ASP A 306 8.10 -9.30 -38.91
C ASP A 306 8.84 -8.29 -39.79
N LYS A 307 9.58 -7.36 -39.20
CA LYS A 307 10.44 -6.44 -39.97
C LYS A 307 11.63 -7.14 -40.62
N CYS A 308 12.19 -8.14 -39.95
CA CYS A 308 13.30 -8.92 -40.49
C CYS A 308 12.84 -9.77 -41.67
N GLU A 309 11.65 -10.39 -41.58
CA GLU A 309 11.05 -11.14 -42.69
C GLU A 309 10.72 -10.27 -43.92
N THR A 310 10.16 -9.06 -43.69
CA THR A 310 9.83 -8.12 -44.80
C THR A 310 11.05 -7.54 -45.46
N VAL A 311 12.20 -7.46 -44.80
CA VAL A 311 13.49 -7.02 -45.37
C VAL A 311 14.11 -8.16 -46.16
N LEU A 312 14.05 -9.40 -45.71
CA LEU A 312 14.52 -10.57 -46.42
C LEU A 312 13.73 -10.86 -47.71
N ASP A 313 12.40 -10.62 -47.68
CA ASP A 313 11.53 -10.81 -48.88
C ASP A 313 11.73 -9.73 -49.93
N ARG A 314 12.12 -8.50 -49.54
CA ARG A 314 12.50 -7.43 -50.46
C ARG A 314 13.91 -7.57 -51.04
N GLY A 315 14.74 -8.41 -50.47
CA GLY A 315 16.13 -8.66 -50.92
C GLY A 315 16.30 -9.87 -51.85
N ARG A 316 15.24 -10.59 -52.24
CA ARG A 316 15.33 -11.63 -53.26
C ARG A 316 15.35 -11.01 -54.67
N PRO A 317 16.43 -11.11 -55.42
CA PRO A 317 16.39 -10.72 -56.81
C PRO A 317 15.44 -11.65 -57.57
N LEU A 318 14.52 -11.05 -58.32
CA LEU A 318 13.69 -11.77 -59.32
C LEU A 318 14.67 -12.37 -60.37
N LEU A 319 15.09 -13.62 -60.10
CA LEU A 319 15.63 -14.48 -61.15
C LEU A 319 14.47 -15.02 -61.96
N HIS A 320 14.03 -14.27 -62.95
CA HIS A 320 13.21 -14.79 -64.04
C HIS A 320 13.70 -14.26 -65.34
N GLN A 321 14.25 -15.23 -66.11
CA GLN A 321 14.35 -15.35 -67.57
C GLN A 321 15.28 -14.38 -68.33
#